data_9192bef2b489924cedebae21775d9132
#
_entry.id   9192bef2b489924cedebae21775d9132
#
_cell.length_a   1.000
_cell.length_b   1.000
_cell.length_c   1.000
_cell.angle_alpha   90.00
_cell.angle_beta   90.00
_cell.angle_gamma   90.00
#
_symmetry.space_group_name_H-M   'P 1'
#
loop_
_entity.id
_entity.type
_entity.pdbx_description
1 polymer ?
#
loop_
_entity_poly.entity_id
_entity_poly.type
_entity_poly.pdbx_seq_one_letter_code
_entity_poly.pdbx_strand_id
1 'polypeptide(L)'
;VWLFYGNQYLYRLQYNQGSQGVTTSYRIDPNGNVVARPKEYNITRFTTYGIFGEYIITCSSVDTDTQDAEGNIAKGLGLNYLHVQNETTRSATVAGGGENFLGNGEYVTFAGILEANGKLYTAVIPMGLSKYGVKAENGKYVKYPDLVKTEDGGSGSGAYEKGELQGTQYPDEAWVAIYPDDTFTNPTLVRSDRISYACGRNRSQYYQTIWAADNGDVYVFSPSYAKIQSDERQQTKLPSGVARIRAGAAEFDAAYHFDIEAASGGQPLFRCWHITDDYFLLQMYNQGLNARGEGATKMAVFRGESKTFKYVTGLPDPDVISSFGSYPYNESGAAYIGVVTTDGSQPAIYRIDPSTAVATRGLTVNAGSVSAVGKLKSVE
;
A
#
# COMPACT_ATOMS: atom_id res chain seq x y z
N VAL A 1 8.25 6.91 7.00
CA VAL A 1 6.79 6.89 6.82
C VAL A 1 6.16 7.78 7.87
N TRP A 2 5.08 8.45 7.53
CA TRP A 2 4.33 9.34 8.39
C TRP A 2 2.88 8.88 8.50
N LEU A 3 2.31 8.95 9.71
CA LEU A 3 0.90 8.65 9.98
C LEU A 3 0.33 9.75 10.85
N PHE A 4 -0.83 10.27 10.45
CA PHE A 4 -1.63 11.17 11.26
C PHE A 4 -2.76 10.39 11.91
N TYR A 5 -2.83 10.41 13.23
CA TYR A 5 -3.98 9.89 13.97
C TYR A 5 -4.97 11.02 14.22
N GLY A 6 -5.96 11.08 13.37
CA GLY A 6 -6.87 12.21 13.35
C GLY A 6 -6.11 13.54 13.25
N ASN A 7 -6.54 14.52 14.03
CA ASN A 7 -5.84 15.81 14.15
C ASN A 7 -5.04 15.91 15.47
N GLN A 8 -4.74 14.79 16.14
CA GLN A 8 -4.16 14.78 17.49
C GLN A 8 -2.67 14.50 17.47
N TYR A 9 -2.24 13.47 16.74
CA TYR A 9 -0.87 12.99 16.80
C TYR A 9 -0.31 12.76 15.39
N LEU A 10 0.98 13.06 15.25
CA LEU A 10 1.78 12.68 14.09
C LEU A 10 2.80 11.61 14.52
N TYR A 11 2.79 10.50 13.86
CA TYR A 11 3.76 9.41 14.06
C TYR A 11 4.74 9.34 12.90
N ARG A 12 6.03 9.21 13.22
CA ARG A 12 7.11 8.95 12.28
C ARG A 12 7.61 7.52 12.49
N LEU A 13 7.36 6.64 11.54
CA LEU A 13 7.91 5.29 11.52
C LEU A 13 9.17 5.31 10.66
N GLN A 14 10.32 5.21 11.30
CA GLN A 14 11.61 5.19 10.62
C GLN A 14 12.16 3.77 10.65
N TYR A 15 12.18 3.13 9.48
CA TYR A 15 12.83 1.84 9.29
C TYR A 15 14.24 2.08 8.76
N ASN A 16 15.23 1.50 9.45
CA ASN A 16 16.61 1.51 9.02
C ASN A 16 16.93 0.16 8.38
N GLN A 17 17.28 0.16 7.10
CA GLN A 17 17.56 -1.07 6.36
C GLN A 17 18.64 -1.90 7.05
N GLY A 18 18.32 -3.16 7.41
CA GLY A 18 19.24 -4.07 8.10
C GLY A 18 19.38 -3.85 9.62
N SER A 19 18.63 -2.91 10.21
CA SER A 19 18.61 -2.66 11.65
C SER A 19 17.20 -2.43 12.18
N GLN A 20 17.05 -2.39 13.52
CA GLN A 20 15.77 -1.95 14.10
C GLN A 20 15.46 -0.53 13.69
N GLY A 21 14.18 -0.28 13.39
CA GLY A 21 13.65 1.05 13.19
C GLY A 21 13.17 1.68 14.49
N VAL A 22 12.88 2.97 14.43
CA VAL A 22 12.35 3.75 15.57
C VAL A 22 11.08 4.45 15.14
N THR A 23 10.08 4.41 16.00
CA THR A 23 8.87 5.23 15.87
C THR A 23 8.92 6.35 16.92
N THR A 24 8.74 7.56 16.47
CA THR A 24 8.58 8.75 17.30
C THR A 24 7.23 9.38 17.05
N SER A 25 6.71 10.15 17.98
CA SER A 25 5.45 10.85 17.80
C SER A 25 5.50 12.30 18.27
N TYR A 26 4.60 13.10 17.72
CA TYR A 26 4.53 14.54 17.91
C TYR A 26 3.08 14.96 18.15
N ARG A 27 2.92 16.05 18.92
CA ARG A 27 1.65 16.75 19.13
C ARG A 27 1.85 18.25 19.06
N ILE A 28 0.77 19.00 19.04
CA ILE A 28 0.78 20.44 19.25
C ILE A 28 0.44 20.71 20.72
N ASP A 29 1.26 21.49 21.41
CA ASP A 29 1.02 21.92 22.78
C ASP A 29 -0.05 23.05 22.86
N PRO A 30 -0.53 23.41 24.04
CA PRO A 30 -1.52 24.53 24.21
C PRO A 30 -1.04 25.88 23.66
N ASN A 31 0.29 26.06 23.49
CA ASN A 31 0.86 27.31 22.96
C ASN A 31 1.02 27.25 21.41
N GLY A 32 0.61 26.16 20.77
CA GLY A 32 0.71 25.99 19.32
C GLY A 32 2.06 25.48 18.82
N ASN A 33 2.95 25.02 19.71
CA ASN A 33 4.25 24.49 19.31
C ASN A 33 4.18 22.99 19.02
N VAL A 34 4.94 22.55 18.02
CA VAL A 34 5.14 21.12 17.77
C VAL A 34 6.12 20.59 18.82
N VAL A 35 5.68 19.61 19.61
CA VAL A 35 6.49 18.96 20.63
C VAL A 35 6.54 17.46 20.41
N ALA A 36 7.72 16.87 20.57
CA ALA A 36 7.86 15.44 20.58
C ALA A 36 7.26 14.84 21.85
N ARG A 37 6.54 13.73 21.72
CA ARG A 37 6.16 12.92 22.88
C ARG A 37 7.39 12.14 23.37
N PRO A 38 7.52 11.91 24.69
CA PRO A 38 8.80 11.46 25.28
C PRO A 38 9.18 10.02 24.95
N LYS A 39 8.23 9.18 24.52
CA LYS A 39 8.52 7.77 24.23
C LYS A 39 8.98 7.57 22.80
N GLU A 40 9.94 6.67 22.66
CA GLU A 40 10.35 6.09 21.39
C GLU A 40 10.05 4.58 21.40
N TYR A 41 9.70 4.04 20.25
CA TYR A 41 9.34 2.65 20.12
C TYR A 41 10.25 2.00 19.09
N ASN A 42 10.83 0.86 19.46
CA ASN A 42 11.51 0.02 18.49
C ASN A 42 10.46 -0.64 17.59
N ILE A 43 10.63 -0.55 16.29
CA ILE A 43 9.82 -1.25 15.31
C ILE A 43 10.68 -2.28 14.58
N THR A 44 10.07 -3.43 14.31
CA THR A 44 10.66 -4.43 13.43
C THR A 44 10.41 -4.04 11.97
N ARG A 45 11.06 -4.75 11.05
CA ARG A 45 10.76 -4.61 9.62
C ARG A 45 9.25 -4.81 9.38
N PHE A 46 8.67 -3.94 8.59
CA PHE A 46 7.28 -4.07 8.13
C PHE A 46 7.18 -3.88 6.62
N THR A 47 6.20 -4.52 6.01
CA THR A 47 5.87 -4.38 4.59
C THR A 47 4.68 -3.47 4.37
N THR A 48 3.76 -3.44 5.31
CA THR A 48 2.63 -2.51 5.31
C THR A 48 2.29 -2.02 6.72
N TYR A 49 1.49 -0.99 6.77
CA TYR A 49 1.07 -0.32 8.00
C TYR A 49 -0.27 0.41 7.78
N GLY A 50 -0.93 0.75 8.87
CA GLY A 50 -2.14 1.55 8.87
C GLY A 50 -2.70 1.75 10.27
N ILE A 51 -3.90 2.29 10.34
CA ILE A 51 -4.61 2.55 11.58
C ILE A 51 -5.89 1.73 11.59
N PHE A 52 -6.16 1.09 12.73
CA PHE A 52 -7.44 0.47 13.03
C PHE A 52 -7.80 0.78 14.49
N GLY A 53 -8.95 1.41 14.71
CA GLY A 53 -9.35 1.90 16.01
C GLY A 53 -8.29 2.83 16.62
N GLU A 54 -7.82 2.49 17.80
CA GLU A 54 -6.78 3.24 18.53
C GLU A 54 -5.36 2.71 18.30
N TYR A 55 -5.16 1.82 17.32
CA TYR A 55 -3.85 1.22 17.06
C TYR A 55 -3.26 1.63 15.73
N ILE A 56 -1.97 1.97 15.76
CA ILE A 56 -1.12 1.88 14.58
C ILE A 56 -0.65 0.43 14.51
N ILE A 57 -0.92 -0.21 13.37
CA ILE A 57 -0.57 -1.61 13.12
C ILE A 57 0.46 -1.64 12.01
N THR A 58 1.55 -2.38 12.21
CA THR A 58 2.50 -2.73 11.17
C THR A 58 2.49 -4.24 10.99
N CYS A 59 2.63 -4.70 9.75
CA CYS A 59 2.71 -6.13 9.49
C CYS A 59 3.78 -6.49 8.47
N SER A 60 4.24 -7.75 8.55
CA SER A 60 5.20 -8.35 7.63
C SER A 60 5.02 -9.87 7.60
N SER A 61 5.57 -10.50 6.56
CA SER A 61 5.75 -11.94 6.57
C SER A 61 6.85 -12.32 7.54
N VAL A 62 6.62 -13.34 8.35
CA VAL A 62 7.56 -13.89 9.35
C VAL A 62 7.61 -15.41 9.25
N ASP A 63 8.65 -16.01 9.78
CA ASP A 63 8.73 -17.45 9.96
C ASP A 63 7.84 -17.88 11.14
N THR A 64 7.23 -19.06 11.02
CA THR A 64 6.42 -19.69 12.08
C THR A 64 7.19 -20.86 12.71
N ASP A 65 6.59 -21.50 13.72
CA ASP A 65 7.10 -22.73 14.31
C ASP A 65 6.78 -23.98 13.47
N THR A 66 6.06 -23.83 12.35
CA THR A 66 5.65 -24.95 11.49
C THR A 66 6.76 -25.27 10.51
N GLN A 67 7.21 -26.53 10.49
CA GLN A 67 8.25 -27.04 9.59
C GLN A 67 7.78 -28.30 8.89
N ASP A 68 8.30 -28.52 7.69
CA ASP A 68 8.19 -29.82 7.02
C ASP A 68 9.31 -30.78 7.47
N ALA A 69 9.32 -32.01 6.93
CA ALA A 69 10.31 -33.03 7.25
C ALA A 69 11.74 -32.67 6.83
N GLU A 70 11.92 -31.73 5.90
CA GLU A 70 13.20 -31.24 5.41
C GLU A 70 13.67 -29.99 6.20
N GLY A 71 12.86 -29.49 7.14
CA GLY A 71 13.17 -28.31 7.94
C GLY A 71 12.82 -26.98 7.28
N ASN A 72 12.07 -26.99 6.19
CA ASN A 72 11.57 -25.76 5.57
C ASN A 72 10.46 -25.17 6.45
N ILE A 73 10.51 -23.86 6.66
CA ILE A 73 9.64 -23.16 7.61
C ILE A 73 8.48 -22.50 6.86
N ALA A 74 7.27 -22.72 7.33
CA ALA A 74 6.07 -22.06 6.81
C ALA A 74 6.06 -20.57 7.19
N LYS A 75 5.57 -19.73 6.27
CA LYS A 75 5.42 -18.28 6.48
C LYS A 75 4.11 -17.95 7.19
N GLY A 76 4.18 -17.01 8.11
CA GLY A 76 3.04 -16.46 8.82
C GLY A 76 3.01 -14.95 8.71
N LEU A 77 2.06 -14.31 9.41
CA LEU A 77 1.93 -12.88 9.52
C LEU A 77 2.41 -12.40 10.89
N GLY A 78 3.43 -11.55 10.89
CA GLY A 78 3.91 -10.85 12.08
C GLY A 78 3.26 -9.48 12.20
N LEU A 79 2.73 -9.18 13.37
CA LEU A 79 1.99 -7.96 13.70
C LEU A 79 2.64 -7.23 14.85
N ASN A 80 2.74 -5.91 14.75
CA ASN A 80 3.08 -5.04 15.87
C ASN A 80 2.00 -3.97 15.98
N TYR A 81 1.56 -3.72 17.21
CA TYR A 81 0.52 -2.76 17.54
C TYR A 81 1.08 -1.70 18.47
N LEU A 82 0.82 -0.45 18.16
CA LEU A 82 1.11 0.69 19.01
C LEU A 82 -0.21 1.41 19.31
N HIS A 83 -0.63 1.38 20.58
CA HIS A 83 -1.81 2.12 21.01
C HIS A 83 -1.49 3.61 21.09
N VAL A 84 -2.22 4.43 20.33
CA VAL A 84 -1.87 5.86 20.12
C VAL A 84 -2.04 6.71 21.35
N GLN A 85 -3.01 6.42 22.25
CA GLN A 85 -3.31 7.23 23.43
C GLN A 85 -2.35 6.89 24.59
N ASN A 86 -2.33 5.62 25.00
CA ASN A 86 -1.58 5.20 26.20
C ASN A 86 -0.13 4.77 25.89
N GLU A 87 0.25 4.76 24.59
CA GLU A 87 1.61 4.49 24.16
C GLU A 87 2.13 3.10 24.60
N THR A 88 1.26 2.10 24.64
CA THR A 88 1.62 0.71 24.88
C THR A 88 1.80 -0.03 23.56
N THR A 89 2.66 -1.05 23.58
CA THR A 89 2.93 -1.89 22.39
C THR A 89 2.63 -3.34 22.69
N ARG A 90 2.21 -4.08 21.67
CA ARG A 90 2.09 -5.54 21.66
C ARG A 90 2.46 -6.10 20.31
N SER A 91 2.87 -7.36 20.27
CA SER A 91 3.15 -8.09 19.04
C SER A 91 2.34 -9.38 19.00
N ALA A 92 2.07 -9.87 17.81
CA ALA A 92 1.41 -11.14 17.58
C ALA A 92 1.97 -11.81 16.32
N THR A 93 1.90 -13.14 16.27
CA THR A 93 2.14 -13.92 15.07
C THR A 93 0.88 -14.70 14.74
N VAL A 94 0.38 -14.55 13.50
CA VAL A 94 -0.76 -15.32 12.99
C VAL A 94 -0.21 -16.35 12.02
N ALA A 95 -0.06 -17.60 12.49
CA ALA A 95 0.56 -18.66 11.71
C ALA A 95 -0.20 -18.94 10.40
N GLY A 96 -1.54 -18.98 10.44
CA GLY A 96 -2.38 -19.17 9.25
C GLY A 96 -2.52 -17.91 8.36
N GLY A 97 -1.83 -16.82 8.67
CA GLY A 97 -1.92 -15.56 7.95
C GLY A 97 -0.93 -15.39 6.79
N GLY A 98 -0.12 -16.40 6.47
CA GLY A 98 0.93 -16.30 5.46
C GLY A 98 0.93 -17.45 4.45
N GLU A 99 1.43 -18.61 4.85
CA GLU A 99 1.58 -19.78 3.98
C GLU A 99 0.24 -20.32 3.52
N ASN A 100 0.11 -20.60 2.23
CA ASN A 100 -1.12 -21.13 1.61
C ASN A 100 -2.40 -20.36 1.98
N PHE A 101 -2.27 -19.06 2.23
CA PHE A 101 -3.37 -18.23 2.72
C PHE A 101 -4.57 -18.18 1.77
N LEU A 102 -4.32 -18.20 0.46
CA LEU A 102 -5.35 -18.22 -0.57
C LEU A 102 -5.77 -19.63 -1.02
N GLY A 103 -5.22 -20.68 -0.41
CA GLY A 103 -5.52 -22.07 -0.76
C GLY A 103 -4.85 -22.55 -2.06
N ASN A 104 -3.97 -21.76 -2.65
CA ASN A 104 -3.24 -22.05 -3.89
C ASN A 104 -1.75 -22.38 -3.68
N GLY A 105 -1.34 -22.58 -2.44
CA GLY A 105 0.02 -22.89 -2.03
C GLY A 105 0.94 -21.69 -1.83
N GLU A 106 0.61 -20.53 -2.39
CA GLU A 106 1.46 -19.35 -2.28
C GLU A 106 1.40 -18.74 -0.88
N TYR A 107 2.54 -18.24 -0.42
CA TYR A 107 2.53 -17.37 0.74
C TYR A 107 2.21 -15.93 0.33
N VAL A 108 1.74 -15.15 1.27
CA VAL A 108 1.26 -13.80 1.00
C VAL A 108 1.89 -12.78 1.95
N THR A 109 1.82 -11.53 1.53
CA THR A 109 1.93 -10.36 2.39
C THR A 109 0.73 -9.44 2.14
N PHE A 110 0.63 -8.35 2.89
CA PHE A 110 -0.49 -7.42 2.77
C PHE A 110 -0.04 -6.05 2.30
N ALA A 111 -0.96 -5.32 1.65
CA ALA A 111 -0.77 -3.93 1.25
C ALA A 111 -1.94 -3.07 1.75
N GLY A 112 -1.63 -2.18 2.70
CA GLY A 112 -2.60 -1.33 3.37
C GLY A 112 -3.33 -2.02 4.52
N ILE A 113 -3.66 -1.23 5.53
CA ILE A 113 -4.57 -1.57 6.61
C ILE A 113 -5.62 -0.48 6.61
N LEU A 114 -6.84 -0.85 6.27
CA LEU A 114 -7.96 0.07 6.08
C LEU A 114 -9.09 -0.30 7.03
N GLU A 115 -9.50 0.66 7.86
CA GLU A 115 -10.73 0.54 8.61
C GLU A 115 -11.90 1.09 7.78
N ALA A 116 -12.91 0.26 7.55
CA ALA A 116 -14.15 0.66 6.88
C ALA A 116 -15.29 -0.25 7.33
N ASN A 117 -16.52 0.29 7.43
CA ASN A 117 -17.72 -0.48 7.77
C ASN A 117 -17.59 -1.31 9.05
N GLY A 118 -16.81 -0.83 10.04
CA GLY A 118 -16.54 -1.54 11.30
C GLY A 118 -15.66 -2.79 11.14
N LYS A 119 -14.95 -2.93 10.04
CA LYS A 119 -14.07 -4.07 9.71
C LYS A 119 -12.71 -3.60 9.23
N LEU A 120 -11.74 -4.50 9.23
CA LEU A 120 -10.41 -4.26 8.67
C LEU A 120 -10.31 -4.89 7.29
N TYR A 121 -9.94 -4.08 6.31
CA TYR A 121 -9.69 -4.49 4.93
C TYR A 121 -8.20 -4.40 4.61
N THR A 122 -7.67 -5.39 3.91
CA THR A 122 -6.30 -5.35 3.40
C THR A 122 -6.22 -6.04 2.04
N ALA A 123 -5.44 -5.47 1.11
CA ALA A 123 -5.12 -6.15 -0.13
C ALA A 123 -4.13 -7.29 0.13
N VAL A 124 -4.44 -8.47 -0.40
CA VAL A 124 -3.58 -9.66 -0.26
C VAL A 124 -2.66 -9.74 -1.48
N ILE A 125 -1.35 -9.73 -1.21
CA ILE A 125 -0.33 -9.75 -2.25
C ILE A 125 0.33 -11.12 -2.29
N PRO A 126 0.10 -11.90 -3.36
CA PRO A 126 0.72 -13.21 -3.53
C PRO A 126 2.21 -13.05 -3.82
N MET A 127 3.04 -13.86 -3.17
CA MET A 127 4.50 -13.77 -3.21
C MET A 127 5.17 -14.91 -3.97
N GLY A 128 4.41 -15.92 -4.37
CA GLY A 128 4.90 -17.16 -4.92
C GLY A 128 5.00 -18.26 -3.86
N LEU A 129 5.78 -19.29 -4.14
CA LEU A 129 5.95 -20.40 -3.22
C LEU A 129 7.24 -20.26 -2.42
N SER A 130 7.12 -20.32 -1.10
CA SER A 130 8.26 -20.52 -0.21
C SER A 130 8.86 -21.92 -0.41
N LYS A 131 10.02 -22.23 0.18
CA LYS A 131 10.55 -23.59 0.19
C LYS A 131 9.55 -24.60 0.75
N TYR A 132 8.83 -24.22 1.81
CA TYR A 132 7.76 -25.01 2.40
C TYR A 132 6.62 -25.23 1.40
N GLY A 133 6.13 -24.15 0.75
CA GLY A 133 5.04 -24.21 -0.22
C GLY A 133 5.36 -25.06 -1.47
N VAL A 134 6.62 -25.01 -1.95
CA VAL A 134 7.09 -25.86 -3.07
C VAL A 134 6.99 -27.34 -2.72
N LYS A 135 7.25 -27.72 -1.47
CA LYS A 135 7.22 -29.12 -1.00
C LYS A 135 5.84 -29.58 -0.51
N ALA A 136 4.98 -28.64 -0.17
CA ALA A 136 3.67 -28.92 0.38
C ALA A 136 2.86 -29.88 -0.49
N GLU A 137 2.22 -30.85 0.14
CA GLU A 137 1.40 -31.89 -0.53
C GLU A 137 2.10 -32.54 -1.75
N ASN A 138 3.39 -32.86 -1.60
CA ASN A 138 4.24 -33.45 -2.66
C ASN A 138 4.35 -32.57 -3.93
N GLY A 139 4.43 -31.26 -3.79
CA GLY A 139 4.60 -30.32 -4.89
C GLY A 139 3.32 -30.00 -5.66
N LYS A 140 2.17 -30.30 -5.11
CA LYS A 140 0.83 -30.08 -5.71
C LYS A 140 0.62 -28.65 -6.22
N TYR A 141 1.19 -27.66 -5.51
CA TYR A 141 0.99 -26.26 -5.82
C TYR A 141 1.95 -25.68 -6.84
N VAL A 142 2.96 -26.43 -7.25
CA VAL A 142 3.94 -25.99 -8.24
C VAL A 142 3.36 -26.12 -9.66
N LYS A 143 2.89 -25.01 -10.20
CA LYS A 143 2.32 -24.93 -11.54
C LYS A 143 3.40 -24.89 -12.63
N TYR A 144 4.55 -24.30 -12.33
CA TYR A 144 5.69 -24.11 -13.24
C TYR A 144 6.98 -24.62 -12.59
N PRO A 145 7.28 -25.94 -12.68
CA PRO A 145 8.44 -26.54 -11.99
C PRO A 145 9.79 -25.94 -12.38
N ASP A 146 9.93 -25.48 -13.61
CA ASP A 146 11.13 -24.84 -14.15
C ASP A 146 11.40 -23.43 -13.59
N LEU A 147 10.42 -22.81 -12.92
CA LEU A 147 10.60 -21.54 -12.23
C LEU A 147 11.07 -21.71 -10.78
N VAL A 148 11.07 -22.92 -10.25
CA VAL A 148 11.63 -23.19 -8.91
C VAL A 148 13.14 -22.95 -8.97
N LYS A 149 13.65 -22.13 -8.06
CA LYS A 149 15.05 -21.71 -8.04
C LYS A 149 15.98 -22.90 -7.73
N THR A 150 17.00 -23.08 -8.54
CA THR A 150 18.00 -24.13 -8.37
C THR A 150 19.22 -23.68 -7.56
N GLU A 151 19.37 -22.37 -7.35
CA GLU A 151 20.44 -21.71 -6.59
C GLU A 151 19.93 -20.45 -5.92
N ASP A 152 20.66 -19.96 -4.91
CA ASP A 152 20.39 -18.67 -4.29
C ASP A 152 20.77 -17.54 -5.24
N GLY A 153 20.05 -16.41 -5.17
CA GLY A 153 20.36 -15.29 -6.06
C GLY A 153 19.57 -14.04 -5.77
N GLY A 154 19.68 -13.08 -6.70
CA GLY A 154 19.07 -11.77 -6.54
C GLY A 154 19.78 -10.91 -5.47
N SER A 155 19.20 -9.76 -5.16
CA SER A 155 19.72 -8.85 -4.12
C SER A 155 18.60 -7.97 -3.56
N GLY A 156 18.76 -7.52 -2.32
CA GLY A 156 17.80 -6.65 -1.66
C GLY A 156 16.39 -7.26 -1.62
N SER A 157 15.40 -6.52 -2.05
CA SER A 157 14.01 -7.00 -2.11
C SER A 157 13.72 -8.02 -3.22
N GLY A 158 14.69 -8.26 -4.08
CA GLY A 158 14.64 -9.27 -5.14
C GLY A 158 15.44 -10.53 -4.82
N ALA A 159 16.00 -10.65 -3.62
CA ALA A 159 16.71 -11.85 -3.18
C ALA A 159 15.75 -13.05 -3.13
N TYR A 160 16.29 -14.21 -3.46
CA TYR A 160 15.59 -15.50 -3.41
C TYR A 160 16.55 -16.61 -3.01
N GLU A 161 16.01 -17.68 -2.49
CA GLU A 161 16.76 -18.86 -2.09
C GLU A 161 16.45 -20.05 -3.01
N LYS A 162 17.40 -20.95 -3.10
CA LYS A 162 17.20 -22.24 -3.75
C LYS A 162 15.98 -22.97 -3.17
N GLY A 163 15.12 -23.48 -4.03
CA GLY A 163 13.90 -24.19 -3.66
C GLY A 163 12.66 -23.31 -3.55
N GLU A 164 12.76 -22.00 -3.74
CA GLU A 164 11.61 -21.09 -3.83
C GLU A 164 11.12 -20.92 -5.28
N LEU A 165 9.86 -20.54 -5.44
CA LEU A 165 9.32 -20.01 -6.69
C LEU A 165 8.91 -18.57 -6.45
N GLN A 166 9.74 -17.62 -6.89
CA GLN A 166 9.54 -16.20 -6.66
C GLN A 166 8.51 -15.60 -7.63
N GLY A 167 7.58 -14.82 -7.08
CA GLY A 167 6.50 -14.20 -7.84
C GLY A 167 5.30 -15.12 -8.02
N THR A 168 4.14 -14.51 -8.19
CA THR A 168 2.88 -15.26 -8.27
C THR A 168 2.75 -16.06 -9.56
N GLN A 169 2.13 -17.23 -9.45
CA GLN A 169 1.70 -18.06 -10.58
C GLN A 169 0.26 -17.68 -11.04
N TYR A 170 -0.36 -16.67 -10.37
CA TYR A 170 -1.73 -16.22 -10.60
C TYR A 170 -1.79 -14.70 -10.77
N PRO A 171 -1.17 -14.15 -11.84
CA PRO A 171 -1.01 -12.70 -12.01
C PRO A 171 -2.31 -11.93 -12.29
N ASP A 172 -3.37 -12.64 -12.72
CA ASP A 172 -4.65 -12.05 -13.13
C ASP A 172 -5.70 -12.07 -11.99
N GLU A 173 -5.25 -12.11 -10.76
CA GLU A 173 -6.12 -12.13 -9.59
C GLU A 173 -5.78 -11.01 -8.61
N ALA A 174 -6.81 -10.34 -8.12
CA ALA A 174 -6.74 -9.45 -6.97
C ALA A 174 -7.57 -10.03 -5.82
N TRP A 175 -6.97 -10.05 -4.64
CA TRP A 175 -7.61 -10.55 -3.43
C TRP A 175 -7.64 -9.48 -2.36
N VAL A 176 -8.73 -9.44 -1.61
CA VAL A 176 -8.87 -8.64 -0.39
C VAL A 176 -9.28 -9.57 0.75
N ALA A 177 -8.63 -9.41 1.88
CA ALA A 177 -9.03 -10.03 3.13
C ALA A 177 -9.82 -9.01 3.96
N ILE A 178 -11.01 -9.41 4.40
CA ILE A 178 -11.90 -8.61 5.25
C ILE A 178 -11.97 -9.30 6.60
N TYR A 179 -11.33 -8.69 7.60
CA TYR A 179 -11.29 -9.21 8.97
C TYR A 179 -12.37 -8.56 9.84
N PRO A 180 -12.97 -9.30 10.78
CA PRO A 180 -13.94 -8.73 11.70
C PRO A 180 -13.33 -7.69 12.65
N ASP A 181 -12.03 -7.81 12.94
CA ASP A 181 -11.31 -6.97 13.89
C ASP A 181 -9.78 -6.96 13.63
N ASP A 182 -9.01 -6.39 14.55
CA ASP A 182 -7.56 -6.26 14.49
C ASP A 182 -6.77 -7.52 14.90
N THR A 183 -7.41 -8.64 15.13
CA THR A 183 -6.74 -9.91 15.46
C THR A 183 -6.15 -10.60 14.23
N PHE A 184 -6.56 -10.21 13.04
CA PHE A 184 -6.23 -10.85 11.77
C PHE A 184 -6.56 -12.35 11.73
N THR A 185 -7.68 -12.71 12.34
CA THR A 185 -8.23 -14.08 12.32
C THR A 185 -9.57 -14.12 11.61
N ASN A 186 -9.93 -15.28 11.07
CA ASN A 186 -11.22 -15.55 10.42
C ASN A 186 -11.57 -14.54 9.30
N PRO A 187 -10.70 -14.30 8.31
CA PRO A 187 -11.00 -13.36 7.23
C PRO A 187 -12.08 -13.91 6.29
N THR A 188 -12.89 -13.03 5.76
CA THR A 188 -13.61 -13.27 4.51
C THR A 188 -12.67 -12.89 3.36
N LEU A 189 -12.34 -13.86 2.50
CA LEU A 189 -11.52 -13.65 1.32
C LEU A 189 -12.41 -13.36 0.11
N VAL A 190 -12.14 -12.26 -0.56
CA VAL A 190 -12.86 -11.86 -1.78
C VAL A 190 -11.88 -11.69 -2.95
N ARG A 191 -12.29 -12.13 -4.14
CA ARG A 191 -11.45 -12.20 -5.34
C ARG A 191 -12.07 -11.45 -6.50
N SER A 192 -11.22 -10.79 -7.28
CA SER A 192 -11.55 -10.23 -8.59
C SER A 192 -10.56 -10.75 -9.65
N ASP A 193 -11.05 -11.02 -10.84
CA ASP A 193 -10.28 -11.30 -12.05
C ASP A 193 -10.30 -10.12 -13.05
N ARG A 194 -10.76 -8.96 -12.61
CA ARG A 194 -10.84 -7.73 -13.41
C ARG A 194 -9.60 -6.88 -13.32
N ILE A 195 -8.81 -7.05 -12.27
CA ILE A 195 -7.55 -6.35 -12.02
C ILE A 195 -6.51 -7.37 -11.51
N SER A 196 -5.24 -7.08 -11.72
CA SER A 196 -4.13 -7.80 -11.09
C SER A 196 -4.02 -7.42 -9.60
N TYR A 197 -3.13 -8.05 -8.85
CA TYR A 197 -2.98 -7.77 -7.41
C TYR A 197 -2.79 -6.28 -7.10
N ALA A 198 -3.38 -5.85 -6.00
CA ALA A 198 -3.53 -4.46 -5.63
C ALA A 198 -2.41 -4.00 -4.68
N CYS A 199 -1.26 -3.62 -5.21
CA CYS A 199 -0.23 -2.95 -4.43
C CYS A 199 0.41 -1.82 -5.23
N GLY A 200 0.81 -0.77 -4.54
CA GLY A 200 1.43 0.42 -5.14
C GLY A 200 2.90 0.26 -5.51
N ARG A 201 3.48 -0.92 -5.29
CA ARG A 201 4.89 -1.18 -5.62
C ARG A 201 5.13 -2.67 -5.85
N ASN A 202 5.97 -2.98 -6.82
CA ASN A 202 6.46 -4.34 -6.99
C ASN A 202 7.57 -4.60 -5.97
N ARG A 203 7.39 -5.57 -5.07
CA ARG A 203 8.32 -5.98 -4.00
C ARG A 203 8.59 -4.90 -2.95
N SER A 204 8.83 -5.27 -1.73
CA SER A 204 9.12 -4.53 -0.50
C SER A 204 8.43 -3.16 -0.34
N GLN A 205 7.90 -2.83 0.81
CA GLN A 205 7.07 -1.66 1.08
C GLN A 205 5.88 -1.54 0.12
N TYR A 206 4.86 -2.31 0.42
CA TYR A 206 3.64 -2.35 -0.38
C TYR A 206 2.77 -1.15 -0.02
N TYR A 207 2.75 -0.17 -0.92
CA TYR A 207 1.92 1.01 -0.75
C TYR A 207 0.45 0.62 -0.79
N GLN A 208 -0.32 1.24 0.10
CA GLN A 208 -1.76 1.06 0.13
C GLN A 208 -2.41 1.57 -1.16
N THR A 209 -3.16 0.71 -1.82
CA THR A 209 -3.98 1.04 -3.00
C THR A 209 -5.44 0.59 -2.80
N ILE A 210 -5.84 0.41 -1.55
CA ILE A 210 -7.21 0.09 -1.14
C ILE A 210 -7.73 1.23 -0.24
N TRP A 211 -8.86 1.82 -0.61
CA TRP A 211 -9.41 3.01 0.05
C TRP A 211 -10.92 2.95 0.12
N ALA A 212 -11.48 3.42 1.23
CA ALA A 212 -12.92 3.60 1.36
C ALA A 212 -13.32 5.01 0.92
N ALA A 213 -14.41 5.11 0.20
CA ALA A 213 -15.12 6.34 -0.03
C ALA A 213 -15.99 6.69 1.21
N ASP A 214 -16.49 7.92 1.28
CA ASP A 214 -17.28 8.40 2.44
C ASP A 214 -18.59 7.62 2.61
N ASN A 215 -19.12 7.02 1.55
CA ASN A 215 -20.30 6.15 1.60
C ASN A 215 -20.00 4.71 2.07
N GLY A 216 -18.74 4.39 2.35
CA GLY A 216 -18.29 3.08 2.80
C GLY A 216 -17.95 2.08 1.68
N ASP A 217 -18.15 2.42 0.42
CA ASP A 217 -17.68 1.60 -0.70
C ASP A 217 -16.15 1.54 -0.69
N VAL A 218 -15.59 0.35 -0.86
CA VAL A 218 -14.13 0.15 -0.87
C VAL A 218 -13.65 -0.01 -2.31
N TYR A 219 -12.78 0.89 -2.73
CA TYR A 219 -12.16 0.89 -4.05
C TYR A 219 -10.77 0.27 -3.98
N VAL A 220 -10.52 -0.66 -4.88
CA VAL A 220 -9.28 -1.45 -4.94
C VAL A 220 -8.59 -1.14 -6.26
N PHE A 221 -7.42 -0.51 -6.17
CA PHE A 221 -6.65 -0.05 -7.32
C PHE A 221 -5.49 -0.99 -7.58
N SER A 222 -5.24 -1.32 -8.83
CA SER A 222 -4.07 -2.11 -9.23
C SER A 222 -3.20 -1.33 -10.21
N PRO A 223 -1.91 -1.17 -9.94
CA PRO A 223 -0.93 -0.69 -10.91
C PRO A 223 -0.62 -1.71 -12.01
N SER A 224 -1.02 -2.96 -11.84
CA SER A 224 -0.67 -4.09 -12.72
C SER A 224 0.83 -4.38 -12.79
N TYR A 225 1.50 -4.35 -11.64
CA TYR A 225 2.95 -4.63 -11.57
C TYR A 225 3.35 -6.01 -12.08
N ALA A 226 2.43 -6.96 -12.15
CA ALA A 226 2.71 -8.26 -12.78
C ALA A 226 3.12 -8.14 -14.26
N LYS A 227 2.83 -7.04 -14.96
CA LYS A 227 3.30 -6.79 -16.33
C LYS A 227 4.82 -6.79 -16.48
N ILE A 228 5.56 -6.49 -15.41
CA ILE A 228 7.03 -6.40 -15.42
C ILE A 228 7.72 -7.59 -14.76
N GLN A 229 7.01 -8.69 -14.54
CA GLN A 229 7.63 -9.95 -14.12
C GLN A 229 8.53 -10.50 -15.25
N SER A 230 9.58 -11.23 -14.87
CA SER A 230 10.59 -11.71 -15.82
C SER A 230 10.07 -12.83 -16.72
N ASP A 231 9.16 -13.67 -16.22
CA ASP A 231 8.59 -14.80 -16.96
C ASP A 231 7.18 -14.47 -17.45
N GLU A 232 6.89 -14.71 -18.72
CA GLU A 232 5.60 -14.40 -19.34
C GLU A 232 4.40 -15.06 -18.65
N ARG A 233 4.60 -16.24 -18.05
CA ARG A 233 3.55 -16.98 -17.32
C ARG A 233 3.18 -16.31 -16.00
N GLN A 234 4.03 -15.44 -15.51
CA GLN A 234 3.80 -14.62 -14.30
C GLN A 234 3.40 -13.18 -14.65
N GLN A 235 3.32 -12.85 -15.94
CA GLN A 235 2.86 -11.53 -16.39
C GLN A 235 1.34 -11.49 -16.52
N THR A 236 0.77 -10.35 -16.14
CA THR A 236 -0.63 -10.01 -16.42
C THR A 236 -0.77 -9.24 -17.72
N LYS A 237 -1.89 -9.43 -18.40
CA LYS A 237 -2.33 -8.57 -19.51
C LYS A 237 -3.39 -7.55 -19.07
N LEU A 238 -3.87 -7.66 -17.83
CA LEU A 238 -4.86 -6.74 -17.30
C LEU A 238 -4.25 -5.33 -17.17
N PRO A 239 -4.98 -4.28 -17.55
CA PRO A 239 -4.51 -2.92 -17.40
C PRO A 239 -4.45 -2.50 -15.92
N SER A 240 -3.72 -1.43 -15.63
CA SER A 240 -3.89 -0.70 -14.39
C SER A 240 -5.36 -0.29 -14.27
N GLY A 241 -6.00 -0.62 -13.16
CA GLY A 241 -7.45 -0.50 -13.07
C GLY A 241 -8.01 -0.44 -11.65
N VAL A 242 -9.33 -0.29 -11.57
CA VAL A 242 -10.07 -0.18 -10.31
C VAL A 242 -11.20 -1.19 -10.28
N ALA A 243 -11.32 -1.90 -9.17
CA ALA A 243 -12.49 -2.70 -8.81
C ALA A 243 -13.11 -2.15 -7.52
N ARG A 244 -14.34 -2.55 -7.20
CA ARG A 244 -15.06 -2.05 -6.04
C ARG A 244 -15.68 -3.18 -5.23
N ILE A 245 -15.70 -2.99 -3.92
CA ILE A 245 -16.53 -3.75 -2.98
C ILE A 245 -17.55 -2.77 -2.41
N ARG A 246 -18.84 -3.04 -2.57
CA ARG A 246 -19.89 -2.20 -1.99
C ARG A 246 -19.81 -2.18 -0.47
N ALA A 247 -20.25 -1.09 0.14
CA ALA A 247 -20.30 -0.94 1.60
C ALA A 247 -20.98 -2.16 2.26
N GLY A 248 -20.26 -2.83 3.16
CA GLY A 248 -20.74 -4.01 3.87
C GLY A 248 -20.84 -5.31 3.05
N ALA A 249 -20.55 -5.29 1.76
CA ALA A 249 -20.52 -6.51 0.95
C ALA A 249 -19.30 -7.38 1.25
N ALA A 250 -19.44 -8.69 0.98
CA ALA A 250 -18.40 -9.69 1.10
C ALA A 250 -17.99 -10.25 -0.28
N GLU A 251 -18.08 -9.42 -1.32
CA GLU A 251 -17.72 -9.76 -2.68
C GLU A 251 -17.40 -8.48 -3.47
N PHE A 252 -16.64 -8.62 -4.55
CA PHE A 252 -16.47 -7.54 -5.51
C PHE A 252 -17.75 -7.29 -6.29
N ASP A 253 -18.04 -6.02 -6.58
CA ASP A 253 -19.14 -5.62 -7.45
C ASP A 253 -18.83 -6.05 -8.89
N ALA A 254 -19.48 -7.11 -9.36
CA ALA A 254 -19.24 -7.69 -10.68
C ALA A 254 -19.55 -6.71 -11.84
N ALA A 255 -20.40 -5.73 -11.60
CA ALA A 255 -20.75 -4.69 -12.59
C ALA A 255 -19.77 -3.53 -12.62
N TYR A 256 -18.80 -3.47 -11.66
CA TYR A 256 -17.87 -2.38 -11.54
C TYR A 256 -16.46 -2.76 -11.97
N HIS A 257 -15.96 -2.04 -12.95
CA HIS A 257 -14.56 -2.04 -13.37
C HIS A 257 -14.25 -0.71 -14.05
N PHE A 258 -13.05 -0.20 -13.84
CA PHE A 258 -12.55 0.98 -14.55
C PHE A 258 -11.10 0.73 -15.02
N ASP A 259 -10.87 0.97 -16.32
CA ASP A 259 -9.55 0.86 -16.94
C ASP A 259 -8.84 2.21 -16.89
N ILE A 260 -7.85 2.31 -15.98
CA ILE A 260 -7.06 3.53 -15.80
C ILE A 260 -6.18 3.78 -17.03
N GLU A 261 -5.57 2.74 -17.60
CA GLU A 261 -4.68 2.90 -18.76
C GLU A 261 -5.44 3.42 -19.99
N ALA A 262 -6.64 2.91 -20.25
CA ALA A 262 -7.48 3.43 -21.33
C ALA A 262 -7.85 4.90 -21.10
N ALA A 263 -8.18 5.28 -19.88
CA ALA A 263 -8.58 6.65 -19.55
C ALA A 263 -7.41 7.65 -19.54
N SER A 264 -6.20 7.17 -19.21
CA SER A 264 -5.00 7.98 -19.05
C SER A 264 -4.16 8.13 -20.33
N GLY A 265 -4.54 7.49 -21.42
CA GLY A 265 -3.74 7.42 -22.63
C GLY A 265 -2.57 6.42 -22.51
N GLY A 266 -2.77 5.32 -21.78
CA GLY A 266 -1.81 4.23 -21.66
C GLY A 266 -0.87 4.33 -20.46
N GLN A 267 -1.07 5.30 -19.55
CA GLN A 267 -0.20 5.46 -18.39
C GLN A 267 -0.75 4.67 -17.19
N PRO A 268 0.09 3.87 -16.52
CA PRO A 268 -0.32 3.14 -15.33
C PRO A 268 -0.34 4.01 -14.07
N LEU A 269 -1.05 3.51 -13.06
CA LEU A 269 -1.06 4.05 -11.70
C LEU A 269 0.23 3.71 -10.95
N PHE A 270 0.68 4.63 -10.08
CA PHE A 270 1.72 4.37 -9.09
C PHE A 270 1.17 4.32 -7.67
N ARG A 271 0.51 5.39 -7.21
CA ARG A 271 -0.08 5.53 -5.88
C ARG A 271 -1.44 6.17 -5.96
N CYS A 272 -2.25 5.98 -4.90
CA CYS A 272 -3.53 6.66 -4.80
C CYS A 272 -3.89 6.96 -3.35
N TRP A 273 -4.78 7.92 -3.15
CA TRP A 273 -5.30 8.33 -1.86
C TRP A 273 -6.76 8.75 -2.00
N HIS A 274 -7.58 8.47 -1.00
CA HIS A 274 -8.91 9.04 -0.91
C HIS A 274 -8.81 10.54 -0.58
N ILE A 275 -9.70 11.35 -1.13
CA ILE A 275 -9.78 12.79 -0.86
C ILE A 275 -11.04 13.10 -0.06
N THR A 276 -12.21 12.95 -0.66
CA THR A 276 -13.53 13.24 -0.12
C THR A 276 -14.61 12.59 -0.99
N ASP A 277 -15.80 12.33 -0.46
CA ASP A 277 -16.87 11.61 -1.15
C ASP A 277 -16.35 10.31 -1.79
N ASP A 278 -16.39 10.22 -3.11
CA ASP A 278 -15.83 9.14 -3.92
C ASP A 278 -14.71 9.63 -4.86
N TYR A 279 -14.04 10.74 -4.46
CA TYR A 279 -12.87 11.26 -5.17
C TYR A 279 -11.57 10.70 -4.64
N PHE A 280 -10.68 10.33 -5.57
CA PHE A 280 -9.35 9.80 -5.28
C PHE A 280 -8.29 10.59 -6.04
N LEU A 281 -7.17 10.89 -5.37
CA LEU A 281 -5.98 11.43 -6.00
C LEU A 281 -5.13 10.26 -6.48
N LEU A 282 -4.73 10.28 -7.74
CA LEU A 282 -3.90 9.26 -8.36
C LEU A 282 -2.55 9.86 -8.75
N GLN A 283 -1.46 9.27 -8.27
CA GLN A 283 -0.13 9.54 -8.81
C GLN A 283 0.11 8.59 -9.98
N MET A 284 0.40 9.14 -11.15
CA MET A 284 0.49 8.42 -12.40
C MET A 284 1.92 8.46 -12.94
N TYR A 285 2.32 7.39 -13.61
CA TYR A 285 3.55 7.41 -14.38
C TYR A 285 3.44 8.38 -15.55
N ASN A 286 4.52 9.10 -15.85
CA ASN A 286 4.69 9.88 -17.07
C ASN A 286 5.32 9.03 -18.18
N GLN A 287 5.97 7.96 -17.79
CA GLN A 287 6.57 6.94 -18.64
C GLN A 287 6.05 5.57 -18.22
N GLY A 288 6.44 4.52 -18.90
CA GLY A 288 5.96 3.17 -18.59
C GLY A 288 6.22 2.70 -17.16
N LEU A 289 5.49 1.69 -16.76
CA LEU A 289 5.58 1.05 -15.45
C LEU A 289 7.02 0.59 -15.13
N ASN A 290 7.49 0.84 -13.92
CA ASN A 290 8.74 0.33 -13.41
C ASN A 290 8.67 -0.04 -11.92
N ALA A 291 9.61 -0.87 -11.47
CA ALA A 291 9.61 -1.41 -10.10
C ALA A 291 9.97 -0.38 -9.02
N ARG A 292 10.51 0.77 -9.39
CA ARG A 292 10.98 1.79 -8.45
C ARG A 292 10.07 3.01 -8.32
N GLY A 293 9.08 3.16 -9.22
CA GLY A 293 8.21 4.33 -9.28
C GLY A 293 8.89 5.56 -9.89
N GLU A 294 9.97 5.36 -10.64
CA GLU A 294 10.65 6.42 -11.36
C GLU A 294 9.75 6.95 -12.47
N GLY A 295 9.69 8.27 -12.64
CA GLY A 295 8.83 8.91 -13.63
C GLY A 295 7.34 8.95 -13.27
N ALA A 296 6.97 8.67 -12.02
CA ALA A 296 5.61 8.87 -11.53
C ALA A 296 5.38 10.34 -11.16
N THR A 297 5.37 11.21 -12.18
CA THR A 297 5.42 12.67 -12.06
C THR A 297 4.15 13.38 -12.52
N LYS A 298 3.06 12.63 -12.73
CA LYS A 298 1.73 13.19 -13.01
C LYS A 298 0.76 12.93 -11.89
N MET A 299 -0.23 13.80 -11.75
CA MET A 299 -1.39 13.59 -10.88
C MET A 299 -2.67 13.58 -11.70
N ALA A 300 -3.62 12.76 -11.25
CA ALA A 300 -4.97 12.74 -11.78
C ALA A 300 -5.97 12.66 -10.63
N VAL A 301 -7.20 13.06 -10.89
CA VAL A 301 -8.35 12.84 -10.02
C VAL A 301 -9.25 11.80 -10.66
N PHE A 302 -9.64 10.82 -9.87
CA PHE A 302 -10.61 9.81 -10.23
C PHE A 302 -11.83 9.92 -9.33
N ARG A 303 -13.02 9.85 -9.90
CA ARG A 303 -14.28 9.76 -9.17
C ARG A 303 -14.89 8.38 -9.35
N GLY A 304 -15.13 7.69 -8.24
CA GLY A 304 -15.46 6.27 -8.23
C GLY A 304 -16.78 5.92 -8.88
N GLU A 305 -17.90 6.48 -8.44
CA GLU A 305 -19.24 6.11 -8.92
C GLU A 305 -19.44 6.51 -10.39
N SER A 306 -19.04 7.72 -10.75
CA SER A 306 -19.18 8.22 -12.13
C SER A 306 -18.12 7.69 -13.09
N LYS A 307 -17.07 7.02 -12.59
CA LYS A 307 -15.95 6.52 -13.39
C LYS A 307 -15.27 7.62 -14.22
N THR A 308 -15.13 8.83 -13.67
CA THR A 308 -14.49 9.94 -14.37
C THR A 308 -13.02 10.05 -13.96
N PHE A 309 -12.17 10.26 -14.95
CA PHE A 309 -10.72 10.45 -14.79
C PHE A 309 -10.32 11.78 -15.43
N LYS A 310 -9.55 12.60 -14.72
CA LYS A 310 -8.99 13.84 -15.24
C LYS A 310 -7.57 14.02 -14.72
N TYR A 311 -6.63 14.32 -15.62
CA TYR A 311 -5.32 14.80 -15.20
C TYR A 311 -5.44 16.14 -14.48
N VAL A 312 -4.62 16.31 -13.44
CA VAL A 312 -4.54 17.57 -12.70
C VAL A 312 -3.76 18.58 -13.53
N THR A 313 -4.33 19.76 -13.70
CA THR A 313 -3.68 20.94 -14.31
C THR A 313 -3.19 21.92 -13.23
N GLY A 314 -2.30 22.83 -13.57
CA GLY A 314 -1.76 23.83 -12.64
C GLY A 314 -0.60 23.35 -11.76
N LEU A 315 -0.15 22.12 -11.93
CA LEU A 315 1.13 21.63 -11.41
C LEU A 315 2.30 22.07 -12.32
N PRO A 316 3.56 22.04 -11.84
CA PRO A 316 4.72 22.18 -12.71
C PRO A 316 4.72 21.11 -13.81
N ASP A 317 5.52 21.34 -14.84
CA ASP A 317 5.71 20.38 -15.92
C ASP A 317 6.19 19.03 -15.32
N PRO A 318 5.61 17.89 -15.72
CA PRO A 318 6.02 16.58 -15.26
C PRO A 318 7.53 16.29 -15.41
N ASP A 319 8.18 16.86 -16.41
CA ASP A 319 9.61 16.66 -16.68
C ASP A 319 10.52 17.42 -15.70
N VAL A 320 9.98 18.43 -15.01
CA VAL A 320 10.72 19.14 -13.96
C VAL A 320 10.31 18.73 -12.54
N ILE A 321 9.29 17.90 -12.40
CA ILE A 321 8.91 17.36 -11.09
C ILE A 321 9.91 16.25 -10.69
N SER A 322 10.55 16.43 -9.53
CA SER A 322 11.41 15.43 -8.92
C SER A 322 10.61 14.40 -8.13
N SER A 323 9.66 14.86 -7.30
CA SER A 323 8.83 13.98 -6.47
C SER A 323 7.58 14.68 -5.95
N PHE A 324 6.61 13.86 -5.57
CA PHE A 324 5.49 14.26 -4.76
C PHE A 324 5.66 13.74 -3.32
N GLY A 325 5.08 14.45 -2.36
CA GLY A 325 4.94 13.93 -0.99
C GLY A 325 4.16 12.62 -0.98
N SER A 326 4.57 11.69 -0.15
CA SER A 326 3.95 10.36 -0.07
C SER A 326 2.71 10.32 0.83
N TYR A 327 2.41 11.43 1.52
CA TYR A 327 1.27 11.54 2.42
C TYR A 327 0.60 12.91 2.24
N PRO A 328 -0.44 13.00 1.39
CA PRO A 328 -1.23 14.22 1.24
C PRO A 328 -2.15 14.43 2.44
N TYR A 329 -2.58 15.66 2.63
CA TYR A 329 -3.58 16.06 3.61
C TYR A 329 -4.88 16.42 2.92
N ASN A 330 -6.00 16.06 3.52
CA ASN A 330 -7.33 16.37 3.02
C ASN A 330 -8.07 17.30 3.99
N GLU A 331 -8.54 18.43 3.49
CA GLU A 331 -9.35 19.39 4.27
C GLU A 331 -10.34 20.09 3.34
N SER A 332 -11.57 20.26 3.82
CA SER A 332 -12.62 21.00 3.10
C SER A 332 -12.80 20.54 1.66
N GLY A 333 -12.77 19.22 1.44
CA GLY A 333 -12.99 18.61 0.14
C GLY A 333 -11.83 18.76 -0.85
N ALA A 334 -10.66 19.23 -0.44
CA ALA A 334 -9.48 19.36 -1.29
C ALA A 334 -8.31 18.54 -0.75
N ALA A 335 -7.40 18.14 -1.63
CA ALA A 335 -6.13 17.51 -1.26
C ALA A 335 -4.99 18.53 -1.27
N TYR A 336 -4.05 18.37 -0.33
CA TYR A 336 -2.85 19.20 -0.23
C TYR A 336 -1.63 18.27 -0.30
N ILE A 337 -0.74 18.51 -1.26
CA ILE A 337 0.42 17.66 -1.49
C ILE A 337 1.68 18.47 -1.70
N GLY A 338 2.79 17.99 -1.16
CA GLY A 338 4.12 18.57 -1.41
C GLY A 338 4.60 18.23 -2.82
N VAL A 339 5.17 19.19 -3.50
CA VAL A 339 5.77 19.05 -4.83
C VAL A 339 7.20 19.56 -4.77
N VAL A 340 8.14 18.75 -5.24
CA VAL A 340 9.57 19.06 -5.35
C VAL A 340 9.96 19.05 -6.81
N THR A 341 10.69 20.08 -7.25
CA THR A 341 11.13 20.21 -8.64
C THR A 341 12.65 20.16 -8.77
N THR A 342 13.14 19.92 -9.98
CA THR A 342 14.57 19.85 -10.32
C THR A 342 15.15 21.18 -10.78
N ASP A 343 14.31 22.21 -10.96
CA ASP A 343 14.70 23.53 -11.48
C ASP A 343 15.33 24.46 -10.44
N GLY A 344 15.58 23.98 -9.23
CA GLY A 344 16.15 24.75 -8.12
C GLY A 344 15.13 25.58 -7.34
N SER A 345 13.85 25.51 -7.69
CA SER A 345 12.78 26.16 -6.93
C SER A 345 12.59 25.48 -5.57
N GLN A 346 12.20 26.26 -4.58
CA GLN A 346 11.84 25.73 -3.27
C GLN A 346 10.60 24.82 -3.39
N PRO A 347 10.57 23.68 -2.70
CA PRO A 347 9.37 22.86 -2.58
C PRO A 347 8.15 23.68 -2.19
N ALA A 348 6.99 23.28 -2.69
CA ALA A 348 5.74 23.95 -2.35
C ALA A 348 4.62 22.94 -2.09
N ILE A 349 3.64 23.36 -1.31
CA ILE A 349 2.41 22.62 -1.10
C ILE A 349 1.39 23.12 -2.11
N TYR A 350 0.81 22.20 -2.88
CA TYR A 350 -0.24 22.50 -3.84
C TYR A 350 -1.59 22.02 -3.29
N ARG A 351 -2.60 22.86 -3.41
CA ARG A 351 -4.00 22.50 -3.18
C ARG A 351 -4.60 21.99 -4.49
N ILE A 352 -5.19 20.80 -4.45
CA ILE A 352 -5.87 20.19 -5.58
C ILE A 352 -7.36 20.14 -5.29
N ASP A 353 -8.16 20.76 -6.16
CA ASP A 353 -9.61 20.67 -6.12
C ASP A 353 -10.05 19.46 -6.94
N PRO A 354 -10.70 18.44 -6.31
CA PRO A 354 -11.04 17.21 -7.00
C PRO A 354 -12.18 17.37 -8.02
N SER A 355 -13.05 18.34 -7.84
CA SER A 355 -14.20 18.55 -8.75
C SER A 355 -13.75 19.12 -10.10
N THR A 356 -12.73 19.96 -10.10
CA THR A 356 -12.18 20.60 -11.30
C THR A 356 -10.91 19.93 -11.81
N ALA A 357 -10.21 19.19 -10.96
CA ALA A 357 -8.86 18.66 -11.16
C ALA A 357 -7.83 19.79 -11.41
N VAL A 358 -7.97 20.91 -10.68
CA VAL A 358 -7.04 22.06 -10.77
C VAL A 358 -6.21 22.14 -9.51
N ALA A 359 -4.89 22.25 -9.68
CA ALA A 359 -3.93 22.53 -8.63
C ALA A 359 -3.63 24.02 -8.55
N THR A 360 -3.55 24.52 -7.33
CA THR A 360 -3.11 25.90 -7.05
C THR A 360 -1.91 25.83 -6.12
N ARG A 361 -0.83 26.54 -6.49
CA ARG A 361 0.37 26.65 -5.67
C ARG A 361 0.06 27.42 -4.40
N GLY A 362 0.41 26.83 -3.27
CA GLY A 362 0.23 27.42 -1.93
C GLY A 362 1.57 27.72 -1.26
N LEU A 363 1.71 27.20 -0.04
CA LEU A 363 2.85 27.48 0.83
C LEU A 363 4.18 27.00 0.21
N THR A 364 5.16 27.90 0.17
CA THR A 364 6.55 27.54 -0.12
C THR A 364 7.23 27.02 1.12
N VAL A 365 7.97 25.93 1.00
CA VAL A 365 8.64 25.24 2.12
C VAL A 365 10.16 25.42 1.99
N ASN A 366 10.77 26.01 3.01
CA ASN A 366 12.23 26.16 3.04
C ASN A 366 12.89 24.85 3.51
N ALA A 367 12.93 23.88 2.61
CA ALA A 367 13.51 22.55 2.83
C ALA A 367 13.93 21.93 1.50
N GLY A 368 14.72 20.85 1.54
CA GLY A 368 15.11 20.11 0.34
C GLY A 368 14.01 19.17 -0.18
N SER A 369 13.03 18.82 0.65
CA SER A 369 11.92 17.92 0.28
C SER A 369 10.71 18.10 1.20
N VAL A 370 9.54 17.64 0.75
CA VAL A 370 8.29 17.58 1.53
C VAL A 370 7.74 16.17 1.41
N SER A 371 7.83 15.40 2.49
CA SER A 371 7.38 14.00 2.50
C SER A 371 5.91 13.83 2.83
N ALA A 372 5.37 14.69 3.68
CA ALA A 372 4.00 14.62 4.17
C ALA A 372 3.46 16.02 4.46
N VAL A 373 2.16 16.16 4.34
CA VAL A 373 1.40 17.35 4.75
C VAL A 373 0.31 16.92 5.71
N GLY A 374 0.07 17.68 6.75
CA GLY A 374 -0.99 17.40 7.70
C GLY A 374 -1.27 18.57 8.62
N LYS A 375 -2.32 18.44 9.40
CA LYS A 375 -2.77 19.45 10.35
C LYS A 375 -3.05 18.81 11.70
N LEU A 376 -2.45 19.34 12.72
CA LEU A 376 -2.71 18.96 14.10
C LEU A 376 -3.46 20.07 14.84
N LYS A 377 -4.32 19.69 15.76
CA LYS A 377 -4.91 20.59 16.77
C LYS A 377 -4.10 20.48 18.06
N SER A 378 -4.14 21.55 18.85
CA SER A 378 -3.57 21.49 20.19
C SER A 378 -4.26 20.41 21.02
N VAL A 379 -3.46 19.61 21.73
CA VAL A 379 -3.90 18.54 22.62
C VAL A 379 -3.32 18.84 24.01
N GLU A 380 -4.17 18.78 25.04
CA GLU A 380 -3.77 18.98 26.45
C GLU A 380 -2.82 17.90 26.97
#